data_f1f074f63f85b4266aee1b570e912457
#
_entry.id   f1f074f63f85b4266aee1b570e912457
#
_cell.length_a   1.000
_cell.length_b   1.000
_cell.length_c   1.000
_cell.angle_alpha   90.00
_cell.angle_beta   90.00
_cell.angle_gamma   90.00
#
_symmetry.space_group_name_H-M   'P 1'
#
loop_
_entity.id
_entity.type
_entity.pdbx_description
1 polymer ?
#
loop_
_entity_poly.entity_id
_entity_poly.type
_entity_poly.pdbx_seq_one_letter_code
_entity_poly.pdbx_strand_id
1 'polypeptide(L)'
;YVNSPTGGAFEYYTNDDYQRIGGIINNFAADVEKKHGKVLGVSFAIQGILSPDATTITFGTIMGNTGLTLETISQSVHYPCMMIHDSDASAMAELWFDSTLTDAVCVYLERRPGGAVIAGGKLYQGPNQCNGTIEHMMLVPGGRECYCGQRGCMDTYCSPETLPEDYESIPGFFSVLEQGERHHRERMDEWLDYVAQAIVNARSIIAGDVIVGGEAAQHLEDSDIEDLKI
;
A
#
# COMPACT_ATOMS: atom_id res chain seq x y z
N TYR A 1 1.76 8.93 -9.44
CA TYR A 1 2.79 7.87 -9.50
C TYR A 1 3.85 8.29 -10.52
N VAL A 2 5.06 8.59 -10.07
CA VAL A 2 6.24 8.65 -10.93
C VAL A 2 6.92 7.29 -10.78
N ASN A 3 6.54 6.32 -11.60
CA ASN A 3 7.28 5.07 -11.71
C ASN A 3 8.67 5.39 -12.25
N SER A 4 9.72 5.14 -11.47
CA SER A 4 11.05 4.99 -12.01
C SER A 4 11.12 3.63 -12.72
N PRO A 5 11.36 3.58 -14.04
CA PRO A 5 11.34 2.31 -14.79
C PRO A 5 12.62 1.47 -14.61
N THR A 6 13.51 1.86 -13.74
CA THR A 6 14.76 1.14 -13.49
C THR A 6 14.91 0.93 -12.00
N GLY A 7 15.03 -0.31 -11.54
CA GLY A 7 15.37 -0.70 -10.17
C GLY A 7 16.76 -0.26 -9.72
N GLY A 8 17.10 0.98 -9.97
CA GLY A 8 18.28 1.68 -9.49
C GLY A 8 17.96 2.43 -8.21
N ALA A 9 18.97 2.62 -7.37
CA ALA A 9 18.90 3.39 -6.15
C ALA A 9 18.10 4.68 -6.38
N PHE A 10 17.09 4.93 -5.54
CA PHE A 10 16.31 6.15 -5.60
C PHE A 10 17.25 7.35 -5.58
N GLU A 11 17.27 8.11 -6.67
CA GLU A 11 17.90 9.42 -6.64
C GLU A 11 17.11 10.27 -5.63
N TYR A 12 17.79 10.77 -4.62
CA TYR A 12 17.18 11.68 -3.66
C TYR A 12 16.60 12.87 -4.41
N TYR A 13 15.31 13.13 -4.23
CA TYR A 13 14.67 14.31 -4.77
C TYR A 13 15.39 15.56 -4.25
N THR A 14 15.74 16.44 -5.18
CA THR A 14 16.35 17.71 -4.88
C THR A 14 15.28 18.76 -4.55
N ASN A 15 15.69 19.91 -4.02
CA ASN A 15 14.77 21.04 -3.82
C ASN A 15 14.08 21.46 -5.12
N ASP A 16 14.77 21.36 -6.26
CA ASP A 16 14.21 21.70 -7.57
C ASP A 16 13.09 20.73 -7.96
N ASP A 17 13.21 19.45 -7.61
CA ASP A 17 12.16 18.46 -7.85
C ASP A 17 10.91 18.76 -7.02
N TYR A 18 11.05 19.12 -5.74
CA TYR A 18 9.91 19.51 -4.90
C TYR A 18 9.25 20.81 -5.41
N GLN A 19 10.03 21.78 -5.89
CA GLN A 19 9.47 22.99 -6.51
C GLN A 19 8.67 22.64 -7.78
N ARG A 20 9.20 21.75 -8.62
CA ARG A 20 8.52 21.30 -9.82
C ARG A 20 7.24 20.53 -9.50
N ILE A 21 7.26 19.64 -8.49
CA ILE A 21 6.07 18.93 -8.00
C ILE A 21 5.03 19.94 -7.51
N GLY A 22 5.42 20.90 -6.69
CA GLY A 22 4.55 21.96 -6.21
C GLY A 22 3.91 22.76 -7.34
N GLY A 23 4.67 23.10 -8.38
CA GLY A 23 4.15 23.78 -9.58
C GLY A 23 3.10 22.95 -10.33
N ILE A 24 3.31 21.65 -10.48
CA ILE A 24 2.34 20.74 -11.10
C ILE A 24 1.05 20.67 -10.26
N ILE A 25 1.17 20.52 -8.95
CA ILE A 25 0.02 20.45 -8.02
C ILE A 25 -0.78 21.76 -8.08
N ASN A 26 -0.12 22.92 -8.01
CA ASN A 26 -0.79 24.22 -8.04
C ASN A 26 -1.57 24.42 -9.34
N ASN A 27 -0.97 24.08 -10.50
CA ASN A 27 -1.63 24.16 -11.79
C ASN A 27 -2.87 23.24 -11.87
N PHE A 28 -2.71 22.00 -11.42
CA PHE A 28 -3.82 21.05 -11.40
C PHE A 28 -4.95 21.53 -10.47
N ALA A 29 -4.60 21.96 -9.26
CA ALA A 29 -5.59 22.48 -8.30
C ALA A 29 -6.34 23.70 -8.85
N ALA A 30 -5.63 24.64 -9.52
CA ALA A 30 -6.26 25.80 -10.16
C ALA A 30 -7.23 25.38 -11.28
N ASP A 31 -6.91 24.33 -12.04
CA ASP A 31 -7.82 23.81 -13.08
C ASP A 31 -9.04 23.08 -12.49
N VAL A 32 -8.88 22.40 -11.36
CA VAL A 32 -9.99 21.82 -10.59
C VAL A 32 -10.89 22.92 -10.06
N GLU A 33 -10.35 24.00 -9.50
CA GLU A 33 -11.14 25.12 -8.97
C GLU A 33 -12.01 25.78 -10.02
N LYS A 34 -11.53 25.90 -11.27
CA LYS A 34 -12.32 26.45 -12.39
C LYS A 34 -13.56 25.60 -12.71
N LYS A 35 -13.52 24.29 -12.45
CA LYS A 35 -14.56 23.33 -12.85
C LYS A 35 -15.46 22.88 -11.70
N HIS A 36 -14.89 22.76 -10.51
CA HIS A 36 -15.51 22.05 -9.39
C HIS A 36 -15.61 22.88 -8.10
N GLY A 37 -15.07 24.09 -8.11
CA GLY A 37 -15.07 24.98 -6.94
C GLY A 37 -13.80 24.82 -6.09
N LYS A 38 -13.81 25.44 -4.91
CA LYS A 38 -12.64 25.60 -4.06
C LYS A 38 -11.96 24.27 -3.69
N VAL A 39 -10.66 24.17 -3.94
CA VAL A 39 -9.81 23.10 -3.42
C VAL A 39 -9.54 23.35 -1.94
N LEU A 40 -9.82 22.37 -1.09
CA LEU A 40 -9.70 22.47 0.37
C LEU A 40 -8.25 22.22 0.84
N GLY A 41 -7.51 21.36 0.13
CA GLY A 41 -6.15 21.01 0.47
C GLY A 41 -5.59 19.93 -0.44
N VAL A 42 -4.35 19.55 -0.15
CA VAL A 42 -3.58 18.52 -0.86
C VAL A 42 -3.13 17.47 0.15
N SER A 43 -3.40 16.21 -0.14
CA SER A 43 -2.91 15.08 0.64
C SER A 43 -1.80 14.36 -0.13
N PHE A 44 -0.69 14.10 0.54
CA PHE A 44 0.40 13.28 0.02
C PHE A 44 0.26 11.88 0.60
N ALA A 45 -0.14 10.91 -0.23
CA ALA A 45 -0.09 9.49 0.12
C ALA A 45 1.35 9.01 -0.02
N ILE A 46 1.93 8.54 1.07
CA ILE A 46 3.37 8.26 1.16
C ILE A 46 3.60 6.86 1.69
N GLN A 47 4.49 6.13 1.04
CA GLN A 47 5.00 4.87 1.57
C GLN A 47 6.01 5.15 2.68
N GLY A 48 5.72 4.63 3.87
CA GLY A 48 6.54 4.78 5.06
C GLY A 48 5.73 5.14 6.31
N ILE A 49 6.30 4.88 7.48
CA ILE A 49 5.66 5.18 8.76
C ILE A 49 5.83 6.65 9.08
N LEU A 50 4.73 7.31 9.41
CA LEU A 50 4.72 8.72 9.77
C LEU A 50 4.94 8.92 11.28
N SER A 51 5.40 10.12 11.63
CA SER A 51 5.40 10.60 13.02
C SER A 51 3.96 10.73 13.55
N PRO A 52 3.75 10.72 14.88
CA PRO A 52 2.40 10.85 15.46
C PRO A 52 1.62 12.09 15.01
N ASP A 53 2.30 13.17 14.67
CA ASP A 53 1.72 14.40 14.14
C ASP A 53 1.62 14.41 12.59
N ALA A 54 1.99 13.30 11.93
CA ALA A 54 2.00 13.13 10.48
C ALA A 54 2.81 14.19 9.73
N THR A 55 3.87 14.72 10.32
CA THR A 55 4.71 15.76 9.71
C THR A 55 6.04 15.25 9.18
N THR A 56 6.46 14.03 9.57
CA THR A 56 7.77 13.47 9.22
C THR A 56 7.67 11.98 8.96
N ILE A 57 8.38 11.48 7.96
CA ILE A 57 8.55 10.05 7.74
C ILE A 57 9.60 9.52 8.70
N THR A 58 9.19 8.71 9.68
CA THR A 58 10.09 8.14 10.70
C THR A 58 10.78 6.87 10.23
N PHE A 59 10.13 6.12 9.34
CA PHE A 59 10.69 4.91 8.72
C PHE A 59 10.21 4.80 7.27
N GLY A 60 11.12 4.88 6.32
CA GLY A 60 10.86 4.87 4.88
C GLY A 60 12.01 4.22 4.11
N THR A 61 12.41 3.02 4.55
CA THR A 61 13.58 2.29 4.03
C THR A 61 13.43 1.94 2.55
N ILE A 62 12.23 1.55 2.12
CA ILE A 62 11.98 1.13 0.74
C ILE A 62 12.21 2.29 -0.24
N MET A 63 11.68 3.46 0.10
CA MET A 63 11.77 4.66 -0.74
C MET A 63 13.00 5.52 -0.42
N GLY A 64 13.79 5.16 0.60
CA GLY A 64 14.91 5.97 1.05
C GLY A 64 14.51 7.37 1.54
N ASN A 65 13.26 7.54 1.99
CA ASN A 65 12.65 8.83 2.33
C ASN A 65 12.53 9.08 3.84
N THR A 66 13.21 8.29 4.67
CA THR A 66 13.28 8.52 6.12
C THR A 66 13.81 9.93 6.40
N GLY A 67 13.09 10.67 7.24
CA GLY A 67 13.42 12.06 7.59
C GLY A 67 12.80 13.10 6.64
N LEU A 68 12.14 12.71 5.55
CA LEU A 68 11.39 13.65 4.73
C LEU A 68 10.24 14.26 5.52
N THR A 69 10.13 15.58 5.47
CA THR A 69 9.10 16.32 6.21
C THR A 69 8.00 16.86 5.29
N LEU A 70 6.81 17.07 5.87
CA LEU A 70 5.71 17.74 5.17
C LEU A 70 6.13 19.13 4.69
N GLU A 71 6.88 19.88 5.48
CA GLU A 71 7.42 21.20 5.10
C GLU A 71 8.23 21.11 3.82
N THR A 72 9.13 20.12 3.71
CA THR A 72 9.98 19.94 2.53
C THR A 72 9.15 19.60 1.28
N ILE A 73 8.25 18.62 1.38
CA ILE A 73 7.49 18.16 0.21
C ILE A 73 6.46 19.19 -0.27
N SER A 74 5.94 20.01 0.65
CA SER A 74 4.92 21.01 0.36
C SER A 74 5.44 22.43 0.18
N GLN A 75 6.75 22.64 0.23
CA GLN A 75 7.39 23.97 0.25
C GLN A 75 6.91 24.96 -0.85
N SER A 76 6.46 24.44 -1.98
CA SER A 76 6.00 25.24 -3.13
C SER A 76 4.51 25.03 -3.42
N VAL A 77 3.77 24.35 -2.56
CA VAL A 77 2.32 24.14 -2.69
C VAL A 77 1.57 25.29 -2.02
N HIS A 78 0.59 25.87 -2.73
CA HIS A 78 -0.14 27.05 -2.26
C HIS A 78 -1.43 26.70 -1.46
N TYR A 79 -1.64 25.44 -1.15
CA TYR A 79 -2.82 24.91 -0.45
C TYR A 79 -2.41 24.29 0.89
N PRO A 80 -3.33 24.17 1.86
CA PRO A 80 -3.09 23.38 3.04
C PRO A 80 -2.69 21.95 2.66
N CYS A 81 -1.65 21.42 3.30
CA CYS A 81 -1.08 20.11 2.97
C CYS A 81 -1.11 19.18 4.17
N MET A 82 -1.24 17.88 3.91
CA MET A 82 -1.07 16.82 4.89
C MET A 82 -0.37 15.61 4.28
N MET A 83 0.26 14.80 5.11
CA MET A 83 0.73 13.47 4.74
C MET A 83 -0.19 12.40 5.31
N ILE A 84 -0.32 11.30 4.60
CA ILE A 84 -1.04 10.11 5.02
C ILE A 84 -0.27 8.88 4.51
N HIS A 85 -0.28 7.78 5.25
CA HIS A 85 0.24 6.51 4.76
C HIS A 85 -0.60 6.04 3.56
N ASP A 86 0.03 5.47 2.54
CA ASP A 86 -0.66 5.10 1.29
C ASP A 86 -1.79 4.08 1.51
N SER A 87 -1.56 3.05 2.33
CA SER A 87 -2.59 2.07 2.68
C SER A 87 -3.75 2.70 3.48
N ASP A 88 -3.45 3.67 4.35
CA ASP A 88 -4.47 4.43 5.07
C ASP A 88 -5.33 5.27 4.11
N ALA A 89 -4.70 5.88 3.10
CA ALA A 89 -5.43 6.63 2.08
C ALA A 89 -6.38 5.73 1.28
N SER A 90 -5.95 4.50 0.97
CA SER A 90 -6.78 3.50 0.30
C SER A 90 -7.97 3.07 1.17
N ALA A 91 -7.75 2.81 2.46
CA ALA A 91 -8.82 2.47 3.39
C ALA A 91 -9.81 3.64 3.63
N MET A 92 -9.34 4.88 3.58
CA MET A 92 -10.24 6.03 3.61
C MET A 92 -11.13 6.12 2.36
N ALA A 93 -10.64 5.68 1.21
CA ALA A 93 -11.47 5.60 0.01
C ALA A 93 -12.58 4.55 0.17
N GLU A 94 -12.29 3.39 0.75
CA GLU A 94 -13.32 2.38 1.06
C GLU A 94 -14.41 2.96 1.97
N LEU A 95 -14.04 3.63 3.05
CA LEU A 95 -14.98 4.31 3.94
C LEU A 95 -15.78 5.41 3.26
N TRP A 96 -15.22 6.06 2.23
CA TRP A 96 -15.91 7.08 1.46
C TRP A 96 -16.98 6.49 0.56
N PHE A 97 -16.71 5.35 -0.06
CA PHE A 97 -17.63 4.70 -1.00
C PHE A 97 -18.65 3.78 -0.30
N ASP A 98 -18.31 3.22 0.85
CA ASP A 98 -19.22 2.38 1.65
C ASP A 98 -19.40 2.94 3.07
N SER A 99 -20.47 3.67 3.28
CA SER A 99 -20.83 4.24 4.59
C SER A 99 -21.35 3.20 5.60
N THR A 100 -21.56 1.94 5.19
CA THR A 100 -22.01 0.85 6.06
C THR A 100 -20.86 0.08 6.67
N LEU A 101 -19.65 0.27 6.16
CA LEU A 101 -18.43 -0.38 6.63
C LEU A 101 -18.10 0.08 8.04
N THR A 102 -18.06 -0.85 8.99
CA THR A 102 -17.79 -0.56 10.41
C THR A 102 -16.45 -1.08 10.88
N ASP A 103 -16.19 -2.35 10.67
CA ASP A 103 -14.95 -3.01 11.12
C ASP A 103 -14.40 -3.84 9.98
N ALA A 104 -13.17 -3.57 9.60
CA ALA A 104 -12.49 -4.28 8.51
C ALA A 104 -10.98 -4.31 8.68
N VAL A 105 -10.38 -5.35 8.11
CA VAL A 105 -8.95 -5.38 7.80
C VAL A 105 -8.79 -5.22 6.29
N CYS A 106 -8.05 -4.21 5.87
CA CYS A 106 -7.67 -4.02 4.49
C CYS A 106 -6.33 -4.69 4.23
N VAL A 107 -6.25 -5.49 3.18
CA VAL A 107 -5.04 -6.19 2.72
C VAL A 107 -4.79 -5.75 1.29
N TYR A 108 -3.75 -4.97 1.08
CA TYR A 108 -3.40 -4.45 -0.24
C TYR A 108 -2.25 -5.25 -0.82
N LEU A 109 -2.55 -6.02 -1.87
CA LEU A 109 -1.63 -6.91 -2.59
C LEU A 109 -0.91 -6.12 -3.69
N GLU A 110 -0.19 -5.10 -3.26
CA GLU A 110 0.69 -4.29 -4.09
C GLU A 110 2.06 -4.96 -4.20
N ARG A 111 2.92 -4.44 -5.06
CA ARG A 111 4.33 -4.91 -5.17
C ARG A 111 5.01 -5.03 -3.81
N ARG A 112 4.72 -4.13 -2.89
CA ARG A 112 4.96 -4.25 -1.46
C ARG A 112 3.61 -4.29 -0.78
N PRO A 113 3.22 -5.43 -0.20
CA PRO A 113 1.96 -5.55 0.52
C PRO A 113 1.86 -4.49 1.61
N GLY A 114 0.64 -4.04 1.82
CA GLY A 114 0.33 -3.12 2.88
C GLY A 114 -1.02 -3.43 3.48
N GLY A 115 -1.39 -2.71 4.52
CA GLY A 115 -2.70 -2.87 5.12
C GLY A 115 -3.15 -1.68 5.91
N ALA A 116 -4.42 -1.73 6.28
CA ALA A 116 -5.03 -0.75 7.16
C ALA A 116 -6.12 -1.41 8.00
N VAL A 117 -6.47 -0.79 9.10
CA VAL A 117 -7.53 -1.25 9.99
C VAL A 117 -8.62 -0.20 10.06
N ILE A 118 -9.85 -0.64 9.86
CA ILE A 118 -11.07 0.14 10.08
C ILE A 118 -11.74 -0.39 11.33
N ALA A 119 -12.07 0.48 12.27
CA ALA A 119 -12.77 0.13 13.51
C ALA A 119 -13.80 1.19 13.86
N GLY A 120 -15.04 0.75 14.10
CA GLY A 120 -16.17 1.64 14.40
C GLY A 120 -16.44 2.67 13.30
N GLY A 121 -16.30 2.30 12.03
CA GLY A 121 -16.51 3.17 10.87
C GLY A 121 -15.44 4.25 10.68
N LYS A 122 -14.26 4.04 11.21
CA LYS A 122 -13.13 4.98 11.12
C LYS A 122 -11.82 4.25 10.90
N LEU A 123 -10.91 4.90 10.19
CA LEU A 123 -9.54 4.44 10.10
C LEU A 123 -8.88 4.41 11.49
N TYR A 124 -8.27 3.29 11.85
CA TYR A 124 -7.59 3.10 13.12
C TYR A 124 -6.07 3.17 12.94
N GLN A 125 -5.51 4.34 13.13
CA GLN A 125 -4.07 4.58 12.96
C GLN A 125 -3.25 4.36 14.24
N GLY A 126 -3.89 4.38 15.41
CA GLY A 126 -3.21 4.31 16.70
C GLY A 126 -2.36 5.55 17.02
N PRO A 127 -1.70 5.56 18.18
CA PRO A 127 -0.98 6.74 18.66
C PRO A 127 0.32 7.03 17.86
N ASN A 128 0.85 6.05 17.16
CA ASN A 128 2.13 6.12 16.45
C ASN A 128 1.98 6.04 14.93
N GLN A 129 0.78 6.20 14.38
CA GLN A 129 0.50 6.14 12.95
C GLN A 129 1.01 4.84 12.26
N CYS A 130 1.12 3.74 13.00
CA CYS A 130 1.69 2.48 12.50
C CYS A 130 0.76 1.27 12.69
N ASN A 131 -0.50 1.49 13.02
CA ASN A 131 -1.47 0.40 13.01
C ASN A 131 -1.85 0.04 11.58
N GLY A 132 -2.00 -1.26 11.33
CA GLY A 132 -2.29 -1.77 10.00
C GLY A 132 -1.05 -2.17 9.20
N THR A 133 0.14 -2.08 9.76
CA THR A 133 1.39 -2.61 9.14
C THR A 133 1.40 -4.14 9.15
N ILE A 134 0.34 -4.75 8.58
CA ILE A 134 0.14 -6.22 8.58
C ILE A 134 1.22 -6.93 7.76
N GLU A 135 1.88 -6.24 6.84
CA GLU A 135 2.96 -6.77 6.00
C GLU A 135 4.15 -7.29 6.83
N HIS A 136 4.28 -6.83 8.08
CA HIS A 136 5.31 -7.30 9.01
C HIS A 136 4.82 -8.37 9.98
N MET A 137 3.57 -8.84 9.83
CA MET A 137 3.07 -10.01 10.54
C MET A 137 3.91 -11.24 10.17
N MET A 138 4.39 -11.96 11.18
CA MET A 138 5.18 -13.17 10.96
C MET A 138 4.29 -14.32 10.52
N LEU A 139 4.46 -14.79 9.28
CA LEU A 139 3.79 -15.99 8.77
C LEU A 139 4.65 -17.24 8.94
N VAL A 140 5.96 -17.14 8.70
CA VAL A 140 6.87 -18.29 8.73
C VAL A 140 8.02 -18.01 9.70
N PRO A 141 7.97 -18.52 10.94
CA PRO A 141 9.00 -18.29 11.92
C PRO A 141 10.39 -18.70 11.41
N GLY A 142 11.36 -17.77 11.44
CA GLY A 142 12.72 -17.99 10.94
C GLY A 142 12.86 -18.06 9.42
N GLY A 143 11.81 -17.73 8.67
CA GLY A 143 11.76 -17.78 7.20
C GLY A 143 12.60 -16.72 6.50
N ARG A 144 12.11 -16.23 5.34
CA ARG A 144 12.81 -15.27 4.47
C ARG A 144 13.11 -13.96 5.21
N GLU A 145 14.22 -13.31 4.88
CA GLU A 145 14.58 -12.01 5.44
C GLU A 145 13.67 -10.91 4.90
N CYS A 146 13.16 -10.07 5.80
CA CYS A 146 12.36 -8.90 5.47
C CYS A 146 13.21 -7.63 5.59
N TYR A 147 12.91 -6.62 4.76
CA TYR A 147 13.58 -5.32 4.80
C TYR A 147 13.44 -4.59 6.15
N CYS A 148 12.46 -4.96 6.97
CA CYS A 148 12.31 -4.45 8.34
C CYS A 148 13.32 -5.02 9.33
N GLY A 149 14.18 -5.95 8.91
CA GLY A 149 15.19 -6.62 9.74
C GLY A 149 14.68 -7.87 10.47
N GLN A 150 13.40 -8.22 10.34
CA GLN A 150 12.83 -9.47 10.86
C GLN A 150 12.89 -10.58 9.80
N ARG A 151 12.48 -11.79 10.19
CA ARG A 151 12.39 -12.93 9.27
C ARG A 151 10.99 -13.52 9.29
N GLY A 152 10.50 -13.90 8.11
CA GLY A 152 9.22 -14.60 7.97
C GLY A 152 8.01 -13.70 7.91
N CYS A 153 8.18 -12.41 7.65
CA CYS A 153 7.09 -11.45 7.51
C CYS A 153 6.20 -11.75 6.29
N MET A 154 4.94 -11.39 6.37
CA MET A 154 3.96 -11.47 5.27
C MET A 154 4.51 -10.87 3.97
N ASP A 155 5.16 -9.71 4.01
CA ASP A 155 5.77 -9.04 2.85
C ASP A 155 6.61 -10.00 1.99
N THR A 156 7.37 -10.90 2.64
CA THR A 156 8.30 -11.78 1.93
C THR A 156 7.64 -13.01 1.30
N TYR A 157 6.36 -13.25 1.56
CA TYR A 157 5.58 -14.38 1.03
C TYR A 157 4.38 -13.93 0.20
N CYS A 158 3.73 -12.83 0.59
CA CYS A 158 2.51 -12.33 -0.05
C CYS A 158 2.78 -11.18 -1.04
N SER A 159 4.03 -10.73 -1.20
CA SER A 159 4.39 -9.81 -2.28
C SER A 159 4.17 -10.47 -3.64
N PRO A 160 3.47 -9.84 -4.60
CA PRO A 160 3.41 -10.32 -5.98
C PRO A 160 4.78 -10.47 -6.65
N GLU A 161 5.83 -9.84 -6.13
CA GLU A 161 7.21 -10.04 -6.60
C GLU A 161 7.74 -11.47 -6.37
N THR A 162 7.06 -12.25 -5.53
CA THR A 162 7.42 -13.65 -5.27
C THR A 162 6.81 -14.63 -6.27
N LEU A 163 5.86 -14.16 -7.10
CA LEU A 163 5.18 -14.97 -8.10
C LEU A 163 6.03 -15.24 -9.35
N PRO A 164 6.73 -14.26 -9.97
CA PRO A 164 7.57 -14.50 -11.12
C PRO A 164 8.80 -15.36 -10.81
N GLU A 165 9.22 -16.17 -11.78
CA GLU A 165 10.50 -16.85 -11.80
C GLU A 165 11.50 -16.09 -12.68
N ASP A 166 12.72 -16.63 -12.83
CA ASP A 166 13.84 -16.01 -13.55
C ASP A 166 13.41 -15.29 -14.84
N TYR A 167 13.75 -13.99 -14.92
CA TYR A 167 13.47 -13.11 -16.08
C TYR A 167 11.99 -12.84 -16.40
N GLU A 168 11.05 -13.33 -15.61
CA GLU A 168 9.64 -13.03 -15.74
C GLU A 168 9.29 -11.73 -15.00
N SER A 169 8.35 -10.96 -15.53
CA SER A 169 7.78 -9.80 -14.84
C SER A 169 6.45 -10.16 -14.17
N ILE A 170 6.03 -9.38 -13.16
CA ILE A 170 4.71 -9.58 -12.54
C ILE A 170 3.58 -9.57 -13.58
N PRO A 171 3.49 -8.60 -14.52
CA PRO A 171 2.49 -8.66 -15.59
C PRO A 171 2.66 -9.88 -16.50
N GLY A 172 3.90 -10.32 -16.73
CA GLY A 172 4.17 -11.54 -17.51
C GLY A 172 3.59 -12.78 -16.84
N PHE A 173 3.82 -12.94 -15.54
CA PHE A 173 3.26 -14.04 -14.76
C PHE A 173 1.73 -14.10 -14.87
N PHE A 174 1.04 -13.00 -14.62
CA PHE A 174 -0.43 -12.97 -14.70
C PHE A 174 -0.94 -13.22 -16.12
N SER A 175 -0.25 -12.70 -17.14
CA SER A 175 -0.63 -12.98 -18.54
C SER A 175 -0.53 -14.46 -18.90
N VAL A 176 0.44 -15.20 -18.37
CA VAL A 176 0.59 -16.65 -18.58
C VAL A 176 -0.42 -17.43 -17.71
N LEU A 177 -0.67 -16.98 -16.47
CA LEU A 177 -1.68 -17.54 -15.60
C LEU A 177 -3.08 -17.50 -16.27
N GLU A 178 -3.47 -16.36 -16.84
CA GLU A 178 -4.74 -16.18 -17.57
C GLU A 178 -4.89 -17.11 -18.79
N GLN A 179 -3.78 -17.61 -19.35
CA GLN A 179 -3.79 -18.60 -20.43
C GLN A 179 -4.00 -20.03 -19.90
N GLY A 180 -4.11 -20.22 -18.58
CA GLY A 180 -4.36 -21.51 -17.95
C GLY A 180 -3.11 -22.38 -17.83
N GLU A 181 -1.91 -21.78 -17.79
CA GLU A 181 -0.69 -22.54 -17.64
C GLU A 181 -0.60 -23.13 -16.22
N ARG A 182 -0.41 -24.45 -16.16
CA ARG A 182 -0.55 -25.21 -14.91
C ARG A 182 0.48 -24.84 -13.84
N HIS A 183 1.73 -24.63 -14.21
CA HIS A 183 2.80 -24.30 -13.25
C HIS A 183 2.57 -22.92 -12.63
N HIS A 184 2.07 -21.93 -13.40
CA HIS A 184 1.68 -20.62 -12.89
C HIS A 184 0.49 -20.73 -11.93
N ARG A 185 -0.48 -21.60 -12.21
CA ARG A 185 -1.60 -21.84 -11.30
C ARG A 185 -1.14 -22.47 -9.97
N GLU A 186 -0.28 -23.48 -10.02
CA GLU A 186 0.28 -24.10 -8.82
C GLU A 186 1.04 -23.07 -7.94
N ARG A 187 1.76 -22.14 -8.55
CA ARG A 187 2.45 -21.06 -7.83
C ARG A 187 1.50 -20.01 -7.26
N MET A 188 0.45 -19.69 -8.01
CA MET A 188 -0.62 -18.80 -7.54
C MET A 188 -1.35 -19.41 -6.35
N ASP A 189 -1.66 -20.72 -6.37
CA ASP A 189 -2.31 -21.42 -5.27
C ASP A 189 -1.42 -21.39 -4.02
N GLU A 190 -0.12 -21.68 -4.13
CA GLU A 190 0.80 -21.58 -3.00
C GLU A 190 0.88 -20.15 -2.44
N TRP A 191 0.88 -19.15 -3.31
CA TRP A 191 0.88 -17.76 -2.89
C TRP A 191 -0.41 -17.35 -2.18
N LEU A 192 -1.56 -17.82 -2.67
CA LEU A 192 -2.87 -17.61 -2.05
C LEU A 192 -2.95 -18.24 -0.67
N ASP A 193 -2.33 -19.40 -0.44
CA ASP A 193 -2.25 -20.03 0.89
C ASP A 193 -1.59 -19.10 1.91
N TYR A 194 -0.52 -18.39 1.54
CA TYR A 194 0.11 -17.38 2.41
C TYR A 194 -0.79 -16.16 2.62
N VAL A 195 -1.48 -15.70 1.60
CA VAL A 195 -2.44 -14.59 1.72
C VAL A 195 -3.59 -14.97 2.65
N ALA A 196 -4.16 -16.18 2.48
CA ALA A 196 -5.21 -16.71 3.35
C ALA A 196 -4.74 -16.79 4.81
N GLN A 197 -3.53 -17.30 5.04
CA GLN A 197 -2.96 -17.36 6.39
C GLN A 197 -2.81 -15.96 7.01
N ALA A 198 -2.40 -14.96 6.23
CA ALA A 198 -2.31 -13.58 6.70
C ALA A 198 -3.70 -13.02 7.08
N ILE A 199 -4.71 -13.28 6.25
CA ILE A 199 -6.09 -12.89 6.51
C ILE A 199 -6.61 -13.52 7.80
N VAL A 200 -6.43 -14.84 7.99
CA VAL A 200 -6.83 -15.54 9.21
C VAL A 200 -6.18 -14.94 10.46
N ASN A 201 -4.87 -14.67 10.39
CA ASN A 201 -4.15 -14.08 11.49
C ASN A 201 -4.68 -12.66 11.82
N ALA A 202 -4.93 -11.84 10.82
CA ALA A 202 -5.45 -10.49 11.00
C ALA A 202 -6.87 -10.51 11.58
N ARG A 203 -7.75 -11.39 11.07
CA ARG A 203 -9.13 -11.58 11.58
C ARG A 203 -9.19 -12.09 13.01
N SER A 204 -8.17 -12.76 13.49
CA SER A 204 -8.10 -13.19 14.89
C SER A 204 -8.00 -12.00 15.86
N ILE A 205 -7.60 -10.83 15.36
CA ILE A 205 -7.46 -9.60 16.15
C ILE A 205 -8.65 -8.67 15.89
N ILE A 206 -9.05 -8.50 14.65
CA ILE A 206 -10.17 -7.63 14.23
C ILE A 206 -11.23 -8.52 13.58
N ALA A 207 -12.32 -8.75 14.29
CA ALA A 207 -13.47 -9.46 13.75
C ALA A 207 -14.31 -8.52 12.91
N GLY A 208 -14.24 -8.65 11.59
CA GLY A 208 -14.95 -7.77 10.65
C GLY A 208 -14.79 -8.26 9.21
N ASP A 209 -15.11 -7.38 8.29
CA ASP A 209 -14.92 -7.62 6.87
C ASP A 209 -13.43 -7.67 6.50
N VAL A 210 -13.12 -8.31 5.39
CA VAL A 210 -11.78 -8.29 4.78
C VAL A 210 -11.90 -7.63 3.42
N ILE A 211 -11.15 -6.58 3.23
CA ILE A 211 -11.05 -5.88 1.96
C ILE A 211 -9.71 -6.26 1.34
N VAL A 212 -9.75 -6.95 0.22
CA VAL A 212 -8.55 -7.30 -0.55
C VAL A 212 -8.46 -6.37 -1.75
N GLY A 213 -7.37 -5.63 -1.87
CA GLY A 213 -7.12 -4.68 -2.94
C GLY A 213 -5.68 -4.74 -3.45
N GLY A 214 -5.32 -3.78 -4.29
CA GLY A 214 -3.98 -3.67 -4.86
C GLY A 214 -3.83 -4.30 -6.25
N GLU A 215 -2.63 -4.17 -6.83
CA GLU A 215 -2.35 -4.56 -8.22
C GLU A 215 -2.66 -6.05 -8.48
N ALA A 216 -2.28 -6.94 -7.57
CA ALA A 216 -2.51 -8.38 -7.75
C ALA A 216 -3.97 -8.77 -7.54
N ALA A 217 -4.74 -8.02 -6.77
CA ALA A 217 -6.14 -8.35 -6.49
C ALA A 217 -7.03 -8.31 -7.76
N GLN A 218 -6.67 -7.52 -8.77
CA GLN A 218 -7.40 -7.45 -10.03
C GLN A 218 -7.30 -8.74 -10.87
N HIS A 219 -6.37 -9.61 -10.55
CA HIS A 219 -6.16 -10.90 -11.24
C HIS A 219 -6.75 -12.09 -10.49
N LEU A 220 -7.40 -11.85 -9.33
CA LEU A 220 -8.09 -12.91 -8.59
C LEU A 220 -9.38 -13.29 -9.31
N GLU A 221 -9.56 -14.59 -9.51
CA GLU A 221 -10.81 -15.17 -10.02
C GLU A 221 -11.80 -15.43 -8.87
N ASP A 222 -13.05 -15.69 -9.21
CA ASP A 222 -14.08 -16.00 -8.19
C ASP A 222 -13.70 -17.23 -7.33
N SER A 223 -13.02 -18.23 -7.91
CA SER A 223 -12.48 -19.38 -7.20
C SER A 223 -11.42 -19.00 -6.16
N ASP A 224 -10.52 -18.07 -6.51
CA ASP A 224 -9.46 -17.57 -5.62
C ASP A 224 -10.09 -16.84 -4.42
N ILE A 225 -11.14 -16.04 -4.70
CA ILE A 225 -11.87 -15.31 -3.66
C ILE A 225 -12.60 -16.29 -2.73
N GLU A 226 -13.18 -17.38 -3.25
CA GLU A 226 -13.79 -18.42 -2.40
C GLU A 226 -12.75 -19.10 -1.51
N ASP A 227 -11.55 -19.40 -2.02
CA ASP A 227 -10.47 -20.00 -1.24
C ASP A 227 -9.95 -19.04 -0.14
N LEU A 228 -10.08 -17.72 -0.32
CA LEU A 228 -9.75 -16.72 0.69
C LEU A 228 -10.85 -16.49 1.73
N LYS A 229 -12.07 -17.00 1.50
CA LYS A 229 -13.19 -16.97 2.46
C LYS A 229 -13.05 -18.08 3.51
N ILE A 230 -12.27 -17.84 4.52
CA ILE A 230 -12.04 -18.75 5.63
C ILE A 230 -12.85 -18.34 6.85
#